data_0147da2a76ef25f5a514374333bf52d0
#
_entry.id   0147da2a76ef25f5a514374333bf52d0
#
_cell.length_a   1.000
_cell.length_b   1.000
_cell.length_c   1.000
_cell.angle_alpha   90.00
_cell.angle_beta   90.00
_cell.angle_gamma   90.00
#
_symmetry.space_group_name_H-M   'P 1'
#
loop_
_entity.id
_entity.type
_entity.pdbx_description
1 polymer ?
#
loop_
_entity_poly.entity_id
_entity_poly.type
_entity_poly.pdbx_seq_one_letter_code
_entity_poly.pdbx_strand_id
1 'polypeptide(L)'
;MTNYIQQYSVFTFLFISLISFRSIAQVVSIEFSAPANESILILPVPNMKIASNSSLKITQQGKTINASFYSLNIWDTDKTEKFVRLLTIKLKNVKNKTKDKPLNFILSWSQSNRSLSRETITFNKQPYLVFPNKSWLSESILLHPKTKKNNSTWYTQGQILYANFVTNESLLSEKGYAKTKYSQWLFDRPRAIYQLYILTGDPKWLKEGTKLAEFYLENLDETGKFKLKENFDLKYLMPNGLLYYYFLTADSKIENVLKTLFEKSLIWTPKYENEYKFWTERHQAAALNLAIAYWEISGSQRAKNRIDEIVDATVQMVFNPINDWPLRSCPQHTYESHEGKPGNSPVCSPWMMALLGDGLWRYYRLTNDKKSAALLNAFGDFMPNYGIHFADKRLNNKVLPLYLASMGNKLLEIRNQWTDGQHACDVAGLIGKSIYIKKKSGEEAFLLKELFNVFIQQCKDIDKKYRNSKKDYSAMLPPRRFGWTYSTTSDLPWLEFWLNQAEANE
;
A
#
# COMPACT_ATOMS: atom_id res chain seq x y z
N MET A 1 -61.63 38.31 -46.55
CA MET A 1 -62.35 37.47 -45.58
C MET A 1 -61.56 37.49 -44.31
N THR A 2 -62.09 38.22 -43.37
CA THR A 2 -61.55 38.53 -42.06
C THR A 2 -61.93 37.46 -41.08
N ASN A 3 -61.02 36.94 -40.30
CA ASN A 3 -61.34 36.20 -39.11
C ASN A 3 -60.45 36.66 -37.94
N TYR A 4 -61.11 37.25 -36.97
CA TYR A 4 -60.66 37.61 -35.65
C TYR A 4 -60.40 36.38 -34.81
N ILE A 5 -59.25 36.32 -34.11
CA ILE A 5 -59.03 35.43 -32.97
C ILE A 5 -58.72 36.27 -31.76
N GLN A 6 -59.64 36.23 -30.79
CA GLN A 6 -59.52 36.86 -29.48
C GLN A 6 -58.39 36.23 -28.68
N GLN A 7 -57.54 37.08 -28.14
CA GLN A 7 -56.59 36.71 -27.07
C GLN A 7 -57.31 36.68 -25.72
N TYR A 8 -57.31 35.51 -25.08
CA TYR A 8 -57.61 35.40 -23.65
C TYR A 8 -56.31 35.38 -22.87
N SER A 9 -56.01 36.43 -22.10
CA SER A 9 -54.96 36.48 -21.10
C SER A 9 -55.42 35.72 -19.85
N VAL A 10 -54.84 34.59 -19.57
CA VAL A 10 -54.98 33.90 -18.31
C VAL A 10 -53.80 34.28 -17.41
N PHE A 11 -54.06 35.16 -16.43
CA PHE A 11 -53.13 35.46 -15.33
C PHE A 11 -53.13 34.25 -14.37
N THR A 12 -52.12 33.40 -14.43
CA THR A 12 -51.89 32.37 -13.43
C THR A 12 -50.97 32.93 -12.37
N PHE A 13 -51.52 33.25 -11.20
CA PHE A 13 -50.77 33.58 -9.99
C PHE A 13 -50.06 32.32 -9.49
N LEU A 14 -48.75 32.24 -9.71
CA LEU A 14 -47.89 31.21 -9.13
C LEU A 14 -47.58 31.60 -7.67
N PHE A 15 -48.30 31.02 -6.73
CA PHE A 15 -47.90 31.03 -5.31
C PHE A 15 -46.67 30.14 -5.15
N ILE A 16 -45.48 30.72 -5.19
CA ILE A 16 -44.25 30.04 -4.77
C ILE A 16 -44.25 30.00 -3.24
N SER A 17 -44.77 28.90 -2.67
CA SER A 17 -44.55 28.58 -1.28
C SER A 17 -43.07 28.30 -1.09
N LEU A 18 -42.33 29.21 -0.50
CA LEU A 18 -41.01 29.03 0.03
C LEU A 18 -41.07 28.00 1.18
N ILE A 19 -41.11 26.70 0.82
CA ILE A 19 -40.82 25.63 1.76
C ILE A 19 -39.32 25.74 2.03
N SER A 20 -38.94 26.37 3.12
CA SER A 20 -37.58 26.29 3.65
C SER A 20 -37.33 24.82 4.04
N PHE A 21 -36.74 24.05 3.14
CA PHE A 21 -36.15 22.77 3.49
C PHE A 21 -35.03 23.06 4.50
N ARG A 22 -35.35 23.03 5.79
CA ARG A 22 -34.33 22.80 6.79
C ARG A 22 -33.77 21.40 6.47
N SER A 23 -32.64 21.36 5.80
CA SER A 23 -31.82 20.14 5.68
C SER A 23 -31.58 19.65 7.11
N ILE A 24 -32.36 18.64 7.53
CA ILE A 24 -32.06 17.92 8.76
C ILE A 24 -30.69 17.30 8.47
N ALA A 25 -29.65 17.82 9.12
CA ALA A 25 -28.31 17.31 8.98
C ALA A 25 -28.35 15.81 9.30
N GLN A 26 -28.14 14.98 8.30
CA GLN A 26 -28.22 13.53 8.45
C GLN A 26 -27.10 13.08 9.40
N VAL A 27 -27.48 12.60 10.59
CA VAL A 27 -26.54 12.06 11.56
C VAL A 27 -26.06 10.71 11.04
N VAL A 28 -24.78 10.64 10.72
CA VAL A 28 -24.12 9.40 10.32
C VAL A 28 -23.49 8.77 11.56
N SER A 29 -23.56 7.46 11.67
CA SER A 29 -22.96 6.74 12.82
C SER A 29 -22.29 5.44 12.41
N ILE A 30 -21.32 5.04 13.22
CA ILE A 30 -20.63 3.75 13.12
C ILE A 30 -20.53 3.12 14.50
N GLU A 31 -20.53 1.78 14.52
CA GLU A 31 -20.33 0.98 15.73
C GLU A 31 -18.96 0.30 15.70
N PHE A 32 -18.28 0.27 16.83
CA PHE A 32 -17.03 -0.47 17.03
C PHE A 32 -16.88 -0.93 18.47
N SER A 33 -15.97 -1.88 18.70
CA SER A 33 -15.67 -2.39 20.02
C SER A 33 -14.25 -2.04 20.44
N ALA A 34 -14.05 -1.80 21.75
CA ALA A 34 -12.73 -1.63 22.36
C ALA A 34 -12.66 -2.31 23.72
N PRO A 35 -11.47 -2.73 24.17
CA PRO A 35 -11.27 -3.22 25.52
C PRO A 35 -11.66 -2.17 26.57
N ALA A 36 -12.20 -2.63 27.67
CA ALA A 36 -12.74 -1.76 28.71
C ALA A 36 -11.70 -0.90 29.45
N ASN A 37 -10.45 -1.30 29.41
CA ASN A 37 -9.32 -0.61 30.04
C ASN A 37 -8.63 0.39 29.10
N GLU A 38 -9.08 0.51 27.87
CA GLU A 38 -8.50 1.43 26.90
C GLU A 38 -9.21 2.79 26.94
N SER A 39 -8.44 3.84 27.23
CA SER A 39 -8.93 5.22 27.30
C SER A 39 -8.57 6.07 26.08
N ILE A 40 -7.65 5.59 25.26
CA ILE A 40 -7.20 6.28 24.06
C ILE A 40 -7.39 5.35 22.87
N LEU A 41 -8.27 5.76 21.95
CA LEU A 41 -8.62 4.98 20.77
C LEU A 41 -8.18 5.72 19.53
N ILE A 42 -7.70 4.97 18.54
CA ILE A 42 -7.39 5.47 17.19
C ILE A 42 -8.37 4.84 16.21
N LEU A 43 -9.01 5.68 15.41
CA LEU A 43 -9.87 5.28 14.31
C LEU A 43 -9.29 5.79 13.00
N PRO A 44 -8.77 4.92 12.12
CA PRO A 44 -8.49 5.28 10.73
C PRO A 44 -9.81 5.54 10.03
N VAL A 45 -9.89 6.65 9.30
CA VAL A 45 -11.14 7.11 8.66
C VAL A 45 -10.98 7.07 7.14
N PRO A 46 -11.88 6.41 6.40
CA PRO A 46 -11.91 6.50 4.95
C PRO A 46 -12.14 7.94 4.47
N ASN A 47 -11.64 8.23 3.27
CA ASN A 47 -11.84 9.55 2.67
C ASN A 47 -13.32 9.89 2.55
N MET A 48 -13.66 11.17 2.67
CA MET A 48 -15.03 11.73 2.56
C MET A 48 -16.04 11.19 3.60
N LYS A 49 -15.59 10.58 4.71
CA LYS A 49 -16.51 10.08 5.75
C LYS A 49 -16.73 11.10 6.88
N ILE A 50 -15.66 11.64 7.45
CA ILE A 50 -15.74 12.59 8.56
C ILE A 50 -15.02 13.88 8.14
N ALA A 51 -15.77 14.94 7.91
CA ALA A 51 -15.18 16.25 7.62
C ALA A 51 -14.45 16.81 8.85
N SER A 52 -13.38 17.57 8.62
CA SER A 52 -12.58 18.15 9.72
C SER A 52 -13.37 19.14 10.58
N ASN A 53 -14.47 19.66 10.06
CA ASN A 53 -15.42 20.55 10.75
C ASN A 53 -16.64 19.79 11.29
N SER A 54 -16.54 18.51 11.60
CA SER A 54 -17.65 17.72 12.17
C SER A 54 -17.75 17.85 13.68
N SER A 55 -18.98 17.88 14.20
CA SER A 55 -19.26 17.65 15.62
C SER A 55 -19.40 16.15 15.87
N LEU A 56 -18.62 15.65 16.82
CA LEU A 56 -18.52 14.22 17.12
C LEU A 56 -19.14 13.91 18.49
N LYS A 57 -19.86 12.81 18.55
CA LYS A 57 -20.46 12.28 19.79
C LYS A 57 -20.23 10.77 19.88
N ILE A 58 -19.85 10.29 21.04
CA ILE A 58 -19.72 8.85 21.31
C ILE A 58 -20.72 8.41 22.38
N THR A 59 -21.35 7.28 22.17
CA THR A 59 -22.30 6.68 23.11
C THR A 59 -21.93 5.23 23.39
N GLN A 60 -22.29 4.78 24.60
CA GLN A 60 -22.18 3.39 25.04
C GLN A 60 -23.53 2.99 25.68
N GLN A 61 -24.17 1.94 25.19
CA GLN A 61 -25.48 1.50 25.66
C GLN A 61 -26.51 2.65 25.70
N GLY A 62 -26.54 3.48 24.67
CA GLY A 62 -27.43 4.64 24.55
C GLY A 62 -27.05 5.88 25.38
N LYS A 63 -26.07 5.77 26.27
CA LYS A 63 -25.60 6.89 27.11
C LYS A 63 -24.41 7.59 26.49
N THR A 64 -24.43 8.93 26.46
CA THR A 64 -23.32 9.74 26.00
C THR A 64 -22.12 9.58 26.93
N ILE A 65 -20.95 9.31 26.32
CA ILE A 65 -19.67 9.20 27.02
C ILE A 65 -18.93 10.54 26.88
N ASN A 66 -18.34 11.01 27.95
CA ASN A 66 -17.46 12.18 27.92
C ASN A 66 -16.16 11.80 27.20
N ALA A 67 -15.91 12.42 26.07
CA ALA A 67 -14.73 12.18 25.24
C ALA A 67 -14.21 13.46 24.60
N SER A 68 -12.92 13.48 24.29
CA SER A 68 -12.30 14.51 23.46
C SER A 68 -11.85 13.89 22.15
N PHE A 69 -12.01 14.63 21.07
CA PHE A 69 -11.73 14.18 19.71
C PHE A 69 -10.66 15.07 19.06
N TYR A 70 -9.68 14.44 18.40
CA TYR A 70 -8.58 15.15 17.77
C TYR A 70 -8.31 14.55 16.38
N SER A 71 -8.11 15.41 15.40
CA SER A 71 -7.64 15.01 14.08
C SER A 71 -6.12 14.97 14.08
N LEU A 72 -5.53 13.77 14.05
CA LEU A 72 -4.07 13.62 13.94
C LEU A 72 -3.59 13.76 12.51
N ASN A 73 -4.39 13.34 11.56
CA ASN A 73 -4.07 13.41 10.15
C ASN A 73 -5.32 13.68 9.32
N ILE A 74 -5.15 14.31 8.16
CA ILE A 74 -6.22 14.66 7.22
C ILE A 74 -5.92 14.09 5.84
N TRP A 75 -6.97 13.82 5.07
CA TRP A 75 -6.87 13.52 3.65
C TRP A 75 -6.55 14.80 2.88
N ASP A 76 -5.51 14.74 2.04
CA ASP A 76 -5.09 15.87 1.20
C ASP A 76 -5.58 15.69 -0.26
N THR A 77 -6.78 15.15 -0.42
CA THR A 77 -7.33 14.78 -1.73
C THR A 77 -8.27 15.82 -2.30
N ASP A 78 -8.82 16.72 -1.46
CA ASP A 78 -9.69 17.78 -1.89
C ASP A 78 -9.20 19.14 -1.35
N LYS A 79 -9.22 20.15 -2.23
CA LYS A 79 -8.75 21.51 -1.88
C LYS A 79 -9.79 22.32 -1.12
N THR A 80 -11.06 21.98 -1.22
CA THR A 80 -12.19 22.77 -0.69
C THR A 80 -12.64 22.28 0.67
N GLU A 81 -12.74 21.00 0.89
CA GLU A 81 -13.15 20.39 2.15
C GLU A 81 -12.10 19.42 2.65
N LYS A 82 -11.72 19.53 3.92
CA LYS A 82 -10.73 18.67 4.55
C LYS A 82 -11.41 17.56 5.35
N PHE A 83 -11.01 16.33 5.10
CA PHE A 83 -11.52 15.14 5.80
C PHE A 83 -10.47 14.57 6.75
N VAL A 84 -10.96 14.08 7.90
CA VAL A 84 -10.14 13.37 8.88
C VAL A 84 -9.66 12.06 8.27
N ARG A 85 -8.37 11.76 8.41
CA ARG A 85 -7.79 10.47 8.03
C ARG A 85 -7.45 9.60 9.24
N LEU A 86 -7.04 10.21 10.33
CA LEU A 86 -6.75 9.55 11.58
C LEU A 86 -7.37 10.33 12.74
N LEU A 87 -8.39 9.75 13.36
CA LEU A 87 -9.11 10.32 14.49
C LEU A 87 -8.62 9.69 15.80
N THR A 88 -8.24 10.53 16.77
CA THR A 88 -8.02 10.09 18.14
C THR A 88 -9.24 10.41 19.00
N ILE A 89 -9.66 9.45 19.80
CA ILE A 89 -10.76 9.54 20.74
C ILE A 89 -10.20 9.30 22.15
N LYS A 90 -10.18 10.33 22.99
CA LYS A 90 -9.82 10.21 24.42
C LYS A 90 -11.06 10.08 25.24
N LEU A 91 -11.30 8.90 25.80
CA LEU A 91 -12.42 8.62 26.68
C LEU A 91 -12.10 9.09 28.12
N LYS A 92 -13.03 9.84 28.74
CA LYS A 92 -12.92 10.30 30.12
C LYS A 92 -13.86 9.48 31.00
N ASN A 93 -13.32 8.97 32.13
CA ASN A 93 -14.12 8.30 33.18
C ASN A 93 -14.95 7.10 32.70
N VAL A 94 -14.43 6.28 31.78
CA VAL A 94 -15.07 5.00 31.45
C VAL A 94 -14.84 4.04 32.60
N LYS A 95 -15.79 3.95 33.50
CA LYS A 95 -15.79 2.95 34.59
C LYS A 95 -16.38 1.64 34.06
N ASN A 96 -15.61 0.60 34.02
CA ASN A 96 -16.12 -0.73 33.72
C ASN A 96 -16.13 -1.62 34.95
N LYS A 97 -17.29 -2.25 35.18
CA LYS A 97 -17.47 -3.22 36.27
C LYS A 97 -16.94 -4.63 35.90
N THR A 98 -16.74 -4.90 34.63
CA THR A 98 -16.27 -6.20 34.10
C THR A 98 -14.99 -6.01 33.29
N LYS A 99 -13.84 -6.29 33.86
CA LYS A 99 -12.50 -6.02 33.30
C LYS A 99 -12.22 -6.72 31.95
N ASP A 100 -12.94 -7.78 31.60
CA ASP A 100 -12.56 -8.70 30.51
C ASP A 100 -13.46 -8.67 29.28
N LYS A 101 -14.57 -7.90 29.30
CA LYS A 101 -15.47 -7.83 28.15
C LYS A 101 -15.25 -6.56 27.34
N PRO A 102 -15.12 -6.65 25.99
CA PRO A 102 -15.09 -5.48 25.14
C PRO A 102 -16.35 -4.63 25.33
N LEU A 103 -16.19 -3.32 25.24
CA LEU A 103 -17.28 -2.37 25.25
C LEU A 103 -17.64 -1.99 23.82
N ASN A 104 -18.93 -1.93 23.51
CA ASN A 104 -19.43 -1.45 22.23
C ASN A 104 -19.72 0.04 22.31
N PHE A 105 -19.24 0.78 21.32
CA PHE A 105 -19.39 2.21 21.19
C PHE A 105 -20.05 2.54 19.87
N ILE A 106 -20.88 3.60 19.87
CA ILE A 106 -21.40 4.20 18.65
C ILE A 106 -20.81 5.61 18.56
N LEU A 107 -20.04 5.87 17.51
CA LEU A 107 -19.56 7.19 17.13
C LEU A 107 -20.53 7.77 16.10
N SER A 108 -21.06 8.94 16.37
CA SER A 108 -21.91 9.69 15.46
C SER A 108 -21.32 11.05 15.17
N TRP A 109 -21.58 11.58 13.98
CA TRP A 109 -21.12 12.91 13.57
C TRP A 109 -22.15 13.62 12.70
N SER A 110 -22.08 14.94 12.75
CA SER A 110 -22.84 15.85 11.92
C SER A 110 -21.96 17.02 11.54
N GLN A 111 -22.33 17.72 10.48
CA GLN A 111 -21.63 18.94 10.07
C GLN A 111 -21.68 20.01 11.16
N SER A 112 -20.62 20.75 11.37
CA SER A 112 -20.45 21.80 12.38
C SER A 112 -19.63 22.95 11.82
N ASN A 113 -19.80 24.14 12.43
CA ASN A 113 -18.97 25.31 12.10
C ASN A 113 -17.60 25.31 12.83
N ARG A 114 -17.33 24.31 13.65
CA ARG A 114 -16.08 24.22 14.42
C ARG A 114 -15.20 23.10 13.86
N SER A 115 -13.98 23.45 13.50
CA SER A 115 -12.98 22.45 13.11
C SER A 115 -12.49 21.65 14.32
N LEU A 116 -12.22 20.36 14.12
CA LEU A 116 -11.51 19.53 15.08
C LEU A 116 -10.09 20.08 15.25
N SER A 117 -9.64 20.18 16.48
CA SER A 117 -8.26 20.61 16.71
C SER A 117 -7.28 19.57 16.16
N ARG A 118 -6.27 20.06 15.44
CA ARG A 118 -5.12 19.26 15.05
C ARG A 118 -4.09 19.37 16.16
N GLU A 119 -4.08 18.41 17.06
CA GLU A 119 -3.09 18.38 18.13
C GLU A 119 -2.08 17.26 17.89
N THR A 120 -0.81 17.60 18.05
CA THR A 120 0.25 16.61 18.22
C THR A 120 0.13 16.07 19.64
N ILE A 121 -0.37 14.86 19.78
CA ILE A 121 -0.62 14.28 21.08
C ILE A 121 0.53 13.36 21.44
N THR A 122 1.18 13.67 22.57
CA THR A 122 2.12 12.73 23.18
C THR A 122 1.32 11.78 24.07
N PHE A 123 1.42 10.50 23.83
CA PHE A 123 0.76 9.48 24.62
C PHE A 123 1.73 8.83 25.58
N ASN A 124 1.35 8.74 26.87
CA ASN A 124 2.09 7.95 27.85
C ASN A 124 1.79 6.45 27.74
N LYS A 125 0.76 6.09 26.98
CA LYS A 125 0.32 4.73 26.71
C LYS A 125 0.00 4.60 25.24
N GLN A 126 0.37 3.49 24.62
CA GLN A 126 0.03 3.19 23.23
C GLN A 126 -1.49 3.19 23.04
N PRO A 127 -2.02 3.93 22.07
CA PRO A 127 -3.44 3.95 21.77
C PRO A 127 -3.92 2.59 21.21
N TYR A 128 -5.21 2.34 21.32
CA TYR A 128 -5.82 1.12 20.79
C TYR A 128 -6.52 1.39 19.46
N LEU A 129 -6.19 0.59 18.44
CA LEU A 129 -6.82 0.68 17.11
C LEU A 129 -8.25 0.14 17.17
N VAL A 130 -9.20 0.97 16.75
CA VAL A 130 -10.61 0.60 16.60
C VAL A 130 -11.07 0.78 15.15
N PHE A 131 -12.01 -0.04 14.72
CA PHE A 131 -12.64 0.08 13.40
C PHE A 131 -13.97 -0.70 13.38
N PRO A 132 -14.96 -0.27 12.59
CA PRO A 132 -16.26 -0.94 12.49
C PRO A 132 -16.14 -2.34 11.90
N ASN A 133 -15.40 -2.45 10.81
CA ASN A 133 -15.19 -3.70 10.07
C ASN A 133 -13.96 -3.60 9.16
N LYS A 134 -13.60 -4.71 8.52
CA LYS A 134 -12.41 -4.74 7.66
C LYS A 134 -12.57 -4.02 6.32
N SER A 135 -13.80 -3.82 5.84
CA SER A 135 -14.07 -2.98 4.67
C SER A 135 -13.68 -1.53 4.97
N TRP A 136 -14.00 -1.03 6.16
CA TRP A 136 -13.57 0.27 6.63
C TRP A 136 -12.05 0.47 6.58
N LEU A 137 -11.28 -0.52 7.01
CA LEU A 137 -9.81 -0.48 6.93
C LEU A 137 -9.32 -0.48 5.47
N SER A 138 -9.98 -1.22 4.61
CA SER A 138 -9.67 -1.21 3.17
C SER A 138 -9.95 0.15 2.53
N GLU A 139 -11.06 0.77 2.86
CA GLU A 139 -11.42 2.10 2.39
C GLU A 139 -10.49 3.19 2.98
N SER A 140 -9.94 2.97 4.19
CA SER A 140 -8.90 3.84 4.78
C SER A 140 -7.49 3.59 4.20
N ILE A 141 -7.34 2.63 3.28
CA ILE A 141 -6.07 2.24 2.62
C ILE A 141 -5.01 1.70 3.61
N LEU A 142 -5.44 1.26 4.79
CA LEU A 142 -4.58 0.51 5.70
C LEU A 142 -4.56 -1.00 5.41
N LEU A 143 -5.58 -1.51 4.73
CA LEU A 143 -5.67 -2.88 4.30
C LEU A 143 -6.07 -2.93 2.82
N HIS A 144 -5.61 -3.94 2.10
CA HIS A 144 -6.15 -4.23 0.78
C HIS A 144 -7.64 -4.65 0.88
N PRO A 145 -8.44 -4.46 -0.18
CA PRO A 145 -9.83 -4.87 -0.20
C PRO A 145 -9.97 -6.33 0.24
N LYS A 146 -10.98 -6.62 1.04
CA LYS A 146 -11.20 -7.97 1.56
C LYS A 146 -12.26 -8.71 0.77
N THR A 147 -12.03 -9.99 0.63
CA THR A 147 -13.07 -10.93 0.24
C THR A 147 -14.00 -11.21 1.42
N LYS A 148 -15.29 -11.37 1.17
CA LYS A 148 -16.28 -11.75 2.18
C LYS A 148 -15.98 -13.13 2.80
N LYS A 149 -15.33 -14.02 2.05
CA LYS A 149 -14.86 -15.33 2.50
C LYS A 149 -13.34 -15.29 2.67
N ASN A 150 -12.84 -15.90 3.72
CA ASN A 150 -11.41 -16.00 4.04
C ASN A 150 -10.74 -17.06 3.13
N ASN A 151 -10.85 -16.91 1.81
CA ASN A 151 -10.38 -17.90 0.84
C ASN A 151 -8.85 -17.89 0.65
N SER A 152 -8.14 -17.01 1.35
CA SER A 152 -6.69 -16.89 1.25
C SER A 152 -5.93 -17.70 2.33
N THR A 153 -6.47 -18.82 2.75
CA THR A 153 -5.85 -19.65 3.79
C THR A 153 -4.42 -20.04 3.47
N TRP A 154 -4.12 -20.35 2.22
CA TRP A 154 -2.77 -20.71 1.79
C TRP A 154 -1.77 -19.57 2.01
N TYR A 155 -2.13 -18.35 1.60
CA TYR A 155 -1.29 -17.16 1.72
C TYR A 155 -1.06 -16.76 3.19
N THR A 156 -2.14 -16.67 3.96
CA THR A 156 -2.08 -16.28 5.37
C THR A 156 -1.32 -17.31 6.21
N GLN A 157 -1.51 -18.61 5.94
CA GLN A 157 -0.76 -19.67 6.63
C GLN A 157 0.73 -19.59 6.33
N GLY A 158 1.11 -19.38 5.08
CA GLY A 158 2.50 -19.18 4.69
C GLY A 158 3.09 -17.93 5.36
N GLN A 159 2.37 -16.81 5.33
CA GLN A 159 2.80 -15.58 5.97
C GLN A 159 3.03 -15.75 7.47
N ILE A 160 2.12 -16.41 8.20
CA ILE A 160 2.25 -16.67 9.64
C ILE A 160 3.48 -17.54 9.92
N LEU A 161 3.66 -18.61 9.16
CA LEU A 161 4.80 -19.50 9.32
C LEU A 161 6.13 -18.76 9.21
N TYR A 162 6.28 -17.99 8.16
CA TYR A 162 7.51 -17.23 7.92
C TYR A 162 7.65 -16.01 8.82
N ALA A 163 6.53 -15.37 9.25
CA ALA A 163 6.55 -14.31 10.23
C ALA A 163 7.12 -14.79 11.57
N ASN A 164 6.72 -15.96 12.06
CA ASN A 164 7.28 -16.56 13.27
C ASN A 164 8.81 -16.76 13.18
N PHE A 165 9.31 -17.08 11.99
CA PHE A 165 10.75 -17.22 11.78
C PHE A 165 11.47 -15.86 11.79
N VAL A 166 10.96 -14.85 11.08
CA VAL A 166 11.65 -13.56 10.89
C VAL A 166 11.50 -12.61 12.08
N THR A 167 10.59 -12.89 13.00
CA THR A 167 10.42 -12.13 14.26
C THR A 167 11.22 -12.72 15.41
N ASN A 168 12.07 -13.72 15.15
CA ASN A 168 12.95 -14.29 16.16
C ASN A 168 13.90 -13.22 16.72
N GLU A 169 13.92 -13.05 18.04
CA GLU A 169 14.69 -12.02 18.73
C GLU A 169 16.20 -12.10 18.47
N SER A 170 16.74 -13.29 18.21
CA SER A 170 18.16 -13.45 17.84
C SER A 170 18.54 -12.72 16.55
N LEU A 171 17.56 -12.36 15.70
CA LEU A 171 17.77 -11.61 14.49
C LEU A 171 17.68 -10.08 14.68
N LEU A 172 17.18 -9.63 15.85
CA LEU A 172 16.98 -8.23 16.20
C LEU A 172 18.17 -7.67 17.01
N SER A 173 19.37 -7.95 16.56
CA SER A 173 20.59 -7.44 17.18
C SER A 173 21.63 -7.16 16.10
N GLU A 174 22.58 -6.27 16.39
CA GLU A 174 23.72 -6.01 15.48
C GLU A 174 24.49 -7.30 15.18
N LYS A 175 24.73 -8.13 16.18
CA LYS A 175 25.41 -9.42 16.03
C LYS A 175 24.59 -10.39 15.17
N GLY A 176 23.28 -10.46 15.35
CA GLY A 176 22.38 -11.28 14.55
C GLY A 176 22.32 -10.80 13.10
N TYR A 177 22.29 -9.49 12.90
CA TYR A 177 22.34 -8.86 11.57
C TYR A 177 23.65 -9.20 10.84
N ALA A 178 24.79 -9.01 11.49
CA ALA A 178 26.11 -9.32 10.92
C ALA A 178 26.29 -10.82 10.60
N LYS A 179 25.79 -11.72 11.45
CA LYS A 179 25.88 -13.17 11.28
C LYS A 179 25.16 -13.67 10.04
N THR A 180 24.04 -13.07 9.68
CA THR A 180 23.25 -13.53 8.54
C THR A 180 23.83 -13.12 7.19
N LYS A 181 24.76 -12.14 7.17
CA LYS A 181 25.35 -11.55 5.94
C LYS A 181 24.34 -11.02 4.92
N TYR A 182 23.06 -11.10 5.20
CA TYR A 182 21.98 -10.69 4.34
C TYR A 182 21.19 -9.56 4.99
N SER A 183 20.64 -8.69 4.17
CA SER A 183 19.78 -7.64 4.69
C SER A 183 18.47 -8.23 5.19
N GLN A 184 18.33 -8.33 6.49
CA GLN A 184 17.09 -8.72 7.13
C GLN A 184 15.97 -7.70 6.90
N TRP A 185 16.35 -6.47 6.56
CA TRP A 185 15.48 -5.30 6.54
C TRP A 185 15.11 -4.85 5.13
N LEU A 186 15.58 -5.57 4.11
CA LEU A 186 15.26 -5.27 2.73
C LEU A 186 13.75 -5.42 2.49
N PHE A 187 13.15 -4.45 1.79
CA PHE A 187 11.75 -4.47 1.36
C PHE A 187 10.71 -4.46 2.47
N ASP A 188 10.94 -3.63 3.50
CA ASP A 188 9.92 -3.19 4.44
C ASP A 188 9.22 -4.33 5.22
N ARG A 189 10.02 -5.11 5.92
CA ARG A 189 9.53 -6.20 6.77
C ARG A 189 8.49 -5.76 7.80
N PRO A 190 8.64 -4.61 8.51
CA PRO A 190 7.62 -4.13 9.45
C PRO A 190 6.25 -3.98 8.81
N ARG A 191 6.18 -3.47 7.55
CA ARG A 191 4.92 -3.37 6.80
C ARG A 191 4.21 -4.72 6.71
N ALA A 192 4.93 -5.78 6.33
CA ALA A 192 4.35 -7.11 6.17
C ALA A 192 3.78 -7.67 7.50
N ILE A 193 4.44 -7.41 8.62
CA ILE A 193 3.96 -7.84 9.95
C ILE A 193 2.75 -7.02 10.39
N TYR A 194 2.73 -5.71 10.19
CA TYR A 194 1.56 -4.90 10.50
C TYR A 194 0.35 -5.27 9.64
N GLN A 195 0.55 -5.55 8.36
CA GLN A 195 -0.53 -6.05 7.50
C GLN A 195 -1.10 -7.38 8.02
N LEU A 196 -0.24 -8.27 8.55
CA LEU A 196 -0.67 -9.51 9.17
C LEU A 196 -1.49 -9.26 10.44
N TYR A 197 -1.11 -8.27 11.28
CA TYR A 197 -1.92 -7.84 12.41
C TYR A 197 -3.31 -7.38 11.96
N ILE A 198 -3.38 -6.46 11.01
CA ILE A 198 -4.66 -5.92 10.51
C ILE A 198 -5.51 -7.03 9.88
N LEU A 199 -4.88 -7.99 9.21
CA LEU A 199 -5.56 -9.11 8.56
C LEU A 199 -6.16 -10.09 9.59
N THR A 200 -5.38 -10.46 10.61
CA THR A 200 -5.76 -11.51 11.58
C THR A 200 -6.49 -10.98 12.80
N GLY A 201 -6.16 -9.76 13.24
CA GLY A 201 -6.59 -9.19 14.52
C GLY A 201 -5.79 -9.72 15.72
N ASP A 202 -4.76 -10.55 15.51
CA ASP A 202 -3.93 -11.11 16.59
C ASP A 202 -2.95 -10.05 17.11
N PRO A 203 -3.04 -9.62 18.38
CA PRO A 203 -2.20 -8.59 18.98
C PRO A 203 -0.71 -8.96 19.02
N LYS A 204 -0.38 -10.25 18.90
CA LYS A 204 1.01 -10.70 18.74
C LYS A 204 1.70 -9.96 17.59
N TRP A 205 1.03 -9.86 16.46
CA TRP A 205 1.62 -9.25 15.26
C TRP A 205 1.79 -7.73 15.39
N LEU A 206 0.91 -7.06 16.16
CA LEU A 206 1.14 -5.65 16.50
C LEU A 206 2.43 -5.50 17.30
N LYS A 207 2.62 -6.31 18.34
CA LYS A 207 3.82 -6.30 19.19
C LYS A 207 5.08 -6.59 18.37
N GLU A 208 5.06 -7.62 17.53
CA GLU A 208 6.21 -7.98 16.70
C GLU A 208 6.52 -6.92 15.64
N GLY A 209 5.51 -6.34 15.00
CA GLY A 209 5.69 -5.24 14.05
C GLY A 209 6.29 -4.00 14.71
N THR A 210 5.85 -3.70 15.93
CA THR A 210 6.37 -2.57 16.72
C THR A 210 7.85 -2.78 17.08
N LYS A 211 8.24 -3.97 17.57
CA LYS A 211 9.65 -4.29 17.83
C LYS A 211 10.52 -4.12 16.58
N LEU A 212 10.03 -4.56 15.41
CA LEU A 212 10.75 -4.41 14.15
C LEU A 212 10.90 -2.95 13.72
N ALA A 213 9.85 -2.16 13.89
CA ALA A 213 9.89 -0.73 13.57
C ALA A 213 10.81 0.04 14.53
N GLU A 214 10.74 -0.24 15.81
CA GLU A 214 11.60 0.36 16.86
C GLU A 214 13.06 0.01 16.61
N PHE A 215 13.39 -1.25 16.34
CA PHE A 215 14.76 -1.65 15.97
C PHE A 215 15.26 -0.89 14.75
N TYR A 216 14.42 -0.67 13.74
CA TYR A 216 14.80 0.14 12.59
C TYR A 216 15.07 1.59 12.98
N LEU A 217 14.17 2.19 13.79
CA LEU A 217 14.30 3.58 14.26
C LEU A 217 15.58 3.79 15.09
N GLU A 218 15.91 2.88 15.98
CA GLU A 218 17.12 2.93 16.84
C GLU A 218 18.41 2.81 16.01
N ASN A 219 18.32 2.15 14.86
CA ASN A 219 19.46 1.98 13.96
C ASN A 219 19.47 2.98 12.80
N LEU A 220 18.67 4.05 12.84
CA LEU A 220 18.85 5.21 11.98
C LEU A 220 19.79 6.21 12.66
N ASP A 221 20.68 6.83 11.87
CA ASP A 221 21.42 8.00 12.32
C ASP A 221 20.60 9.29 12.07
N GLU A 222 21.12 10.41 12.52
CA GLU A 222 20.49 11.72 12.37
C GLU A 222 20.29 12.15 10.91
N THR A 223 21.04 11.54 9.98
CA THR A 223 20.91 11.81 8.53
C THR A 223 19.92 10.87 7.84
N GLY A 224 19.32 9.91 8.55
CA GLY A 224 18.45 8.90 7.98
C GLY A 224 19.17 7.71 7.35
N LYS A 225 20.47 7.54 7.60
CA LYS A 225 21.19 6.34 7.14
C LYS A 225 20.96 5.20 8.12
N PHE A 226 20.70 4.01 7.59
CA PHE A 226 20.64 2.80 8.41
C PHE A 226 22.05 2.35 8.81
N LYS A 227 22.41 2.49 10.09
CA LYS A 227 23.75 2.29 10.65
C LYS A 227 24.33 0.89 10.38
N LEU A 228 23.45 -0.11 10.28
CA LEU A 228 23.86 -1.50 10.03
C LEU A 228 24.28 -1.75 8.58
N LYS A 229 24.33 -0.69 7.76
CA LYS A 229 24.86 -0.71 6.40
C LYS A 229 25.98 0.30 6.25
N GLU A 230 27.07 -0.15 5.64
CA GLU A 230 28.25 0.69 5.40
C GLU A 230 27.90 1.89 4.52
N ASN A 231 27.26 1.63 3.38
CA ASN A 231 26.87 2.67 2.42
C ASN A 231 25.36 2.94 2.44
N PHE A 232 25.02 4.20 2.17
CA PHE A 232 23.61 4.56 1.96
C PHE A 232 23.08 3.87 0.70
N ASP A 233 21.88 3.28 0.82
CA ASP A 233 21.19 2.67 -0.30
C ASP A 233 19.68 2.79 -0.05
N LEU A 234 18.93 3.29 -1.03
CA LEU A 234 17.48 3.45 -0.98
C LEU A 234 16.73 2.17 -0.61
N LYS A 235 17.29 1.01 -0.91
CA LYS A 235 16.69 -0.30 -0.60
C LYS A 235 16.55 -0.58 0.90
N TYR A 236 17.24 0.16 1.75
CA TYR A 236 17.19 0.04 3.21
C TYR A 236 16.27 1.06 3.86
N LEU A 237 15.55 1.85 3.07
CA LEU A 237 14.50 2.72 3.56
C LEU A 237 13.20 1.93 3.68
N MET A 238 12.54 2.02 4.83
CA MET A 238 11.32 1.26 5.16
C MET A 238 10.15 2.19 5.45
N PRO A 239 9.76 3.03 4.48
CA PRO A 239 8.79 4.08 4.71
C PRO A 239 7.40 3.55 5.02
N ASN A 240 6.98 2.47 4.40
CA ASN A 240 5.63 1.94 4.58
C ASN A 240 5.46 1.28 5.96
N GLY A 241 6.49 0.62 6.50
CA GLY A 241 6.50 0.11 7.86
C GLY A 241 6.36 1.23 8.90
N LEU A 242 7.08 2.35 8.70
CA LEU A 242 6.95 3.53 9.55
C LEU A 242 5.59 4.21 9.39
N LEU A 243 5.03 4.22 8.19
CA LEU A 243 3.69 4.73 7.93
C LEU A 243 2.63 3.90 8.70
N TYR A 244 2.72 2.58 8.68
CA TYR A 244 1.84 1.71 9.48
C TYR A 244 2.06 1.91 10.98
N TYR A 245 3.31 2.03 11.42
CA TYR A 245 3.62 2.34 12.81
C TYR A 245 2.91 3.64 13.24
N TYR A 246 2.98 4.70 12.44
CA TYR A 246 2.25 5.95 12.70
C TYR A 246 0.74 5.74 12.81
N PHE A 247 0.12 5.06 11.84
CA PHE A 247 -1.33 4.83 11.86
C PHE A 247 -1.81 3.93 13.01
N LEU A 248 -0.95 3.08 13.55
CA LEU A 248 -1.29 2.14 14.62
C LEU A 248 -0.91 2.65 16.00
N THR A 249 0.03 3.59 16.11
CA THR A 249 0.52 4.12 17.39
C THR A 249 0.25 5.60 17.59
N ALA A 250 -0.01 6.35 16.52
CA ALA A 250 -0.10 7.81 16.47
C ALA A 250 1.17 8.53 16.99
N ASP A 251 2.34 7.89 16.88
CA ASP A 251 3.59 8.51 17.28
C ASP A 251 3.98 9.63 16.31
N SER A 252 3.81 10.88 16.76
CA SER A 252 4.08 12.08 15.97
C SER A 252 5.55 12.24 15.53
N LYS A 253 6.50 11.56 16.20
CA LYS A 253 7.91 11.59 15.82
C LYS A 253 8.16 11.03 14.44
N ILE A 254 7.28 10.13 13.97
CA ILE A 254 7.42 9.47 12.66
C ILE A 254 7.36 10.47 11.50
N GLU A 255 6.60 11.55 11.61
CA GLU A 255 6.58 12.58 10.58
C GLU A 255 7.99 13.17 10.34
N ASN A 256 8.71 13.51 11.42
CA ASN A 256 10.07 14.02 11.32
C ASN A 256 11.06 12.96 10.80
N VAL A 257 10.92 11.71 11.22
CA VAL A 257 11.75 10.60 10.72
C VAL A 257 11.54 10.44 9.21
N LEU A 258 10.31 10.37 8.75
CA LEU A 258 10.01 10.26 7.31
C LEU A 258 10.50 11.47 6.53
N LYS A 259 10.44 12.67 7.10
CA LYS A 259 11.05 13.87 6.51
C LYS A 259 12.55 13.69 6.32
N THR A 260 13.28 13.28 7.37
CA THR A 260 14.73 13.05 7.30
C THR A 260 15.09 12.00 6.24
N LEU A 261 14.36 10.89 6.20
CA LEU A 261 14.55 9.85 5.19
C LEU A 261 14.27 10.37 3.79
N PHE A 262 13.21 11.17 3.62
CA PHE A 262 12.87 11.78 2.34
C PHE A 262 13.97 12.72 1.85
N GLU A 263 14.43 13.64 2.70
CA GLU A 263 15.54 14.56 2.38
C GLU A 263 16.82 13.79 2.03
N LYS A 264 17.12 12.72 2.77
CA LYS A 264 18.25 11.85 2.48
C LYS A 264 18.12 11.17 1.12
N SER A 265 16.94 10.76 0.74
CA SER A 265 16.71 10.09 -0.54
C SER A 265 16.99 11.00 -1.76
N LEU A 266 16.85 12.31 -1.59
CA LEU A 266 17.12 13.29 -2.66
C LEU A 266 18.60 13.41 -3.01
N ILE A 267 19.51 12.99 -2.12
CA ILE A 267 20.96 13.00 -2.38
C ILE A 267 21.31 11.95 -3.44
N TRP A 268 20.54 10.89 -3.58
CA TRP A 268 20.79 9.82 -4.54
C TRP A 268 20.85 10.36 -5.97
N THR A 269 19.80 11.07 -6.37
CA THR A 269 19.72 11.75 -7.66
C THR A 269 18.85 12.99 -7.48
N PRO A 270 19.40 14.21 -7.55
CA PRO A 270 18.62 15.43 -7.32
C PRO A 270 17.52 15.63 -8.36
N LYS A 271 17.72 15.14 -9.59
CA LYS A 271 16.71 15.04 -10.64
C LYS A 271 16.51 13.60 -11.06
N TYR A 272 15.28 13.28 -11.40
CA TYR A 272 14.90 11.98 -11.93
C TYR A 272 14.57 12.15 -13.42
N GLU A 273 15.50 11.75 -14.27
CA GLU A 273 15.44 11.96 -15.73
C GLU A 273 15.50 10.61 -16.47
N ASN A 274 14.80 10.50 -17.59
CA ASN A 274 14.78 9.32 -18.44
C ASN A 274 15.97 9.32 -19.42
N GLU A 275 17.13 8.98 -18.92
CA GLU A 275 18.38 8.91 -19.69
C GLU A 275 19.02 7.50 -19.62
N TYR A 276 20.17 7.32 -20.27
CA TYR A 276 20.89 6.04 -20.28
C TYR A 276 21.11 5.41 -18.92
N LYS A 277 21.35 6.20 -17.88
CA LYS A 277 21.50 5.71 -16.50
C LYS A 277 20.21 5.81 -15.71
N PHE A 278 19.09 5.64 -16.38
CA PHE A 278 17.80 5.61 -15.75
C PHE A 278 17.80 4.62 -14.57
N TRP A 279 17.12 4.96 -13.52
CA TRP A 279 17.13 4.16 -12.31
C TRP A 279 16.50 2.80 -12.55
N THR A 280 17.05 1.78 -11.89
CA THR A 280 16.38 0.48 -11.87
C THR A 280 15.02 0.61 -11.19
N GLU A 281 14.05 -0.20 -11.57
CA GLU A 281 12.69 -0.18 -11.05
C GLU A 281 12.65 -0.32 -9.52
N ARG A 282 13.63 -1.03 -8.95
CA ARG A 282 13.78 -1.18 -7.49
C ARG A 282 14.13 0.14 -6.80
N HIS A 283 14.99 0.95 -7.38
CA HIS A 283 15.36 2.26 -6.83
C HIS A 283 14.22 3.26 -7.01
N GLN A 284 13.55 3.20 -8.17
CA GLN A 284 12.33 3.98 -8.42
C GLN A 284 11.25 3.66 -7.38
N ALA A 285 11.01 2.36 -7.12
CA ALA A 285 10.05 1.90 -6.12
C ALA A 285 10.37 2.43 -4.72
N ALA A 286 11.65 2.38 -4.31
CA ALA A 286 12.07 2.85 -3.00
C ALA A 286 11.86 4.37 -2.85
N ALA A 287 12.27 5.15 -3.84
CA ALA A 287 12.09 6.61 -3.84
C ALA A 287 10.61 7.01 -3.87
N LEU A 288 9.81 6.35 -4.73
CA LEU A 288 8.36 6.61 -4.85
C LEU A 288 7.63 6.28 -3.54
N ASN A 289 7.86 5.10 -2.96
CA ASN A 289 7.22 4.70 -1.71
C ASN A 289 7.54 5.66 -0.56
N LEU A 290 8.78 6.16 -0.50
CA LEU A 290 9.17 7.12 0.53
C LEU A 290 8.51 8.47 0.34
N ALA A 291 8.48 8.98 -0.90
CA ALA A 291 7.79 10.23 -1.20
C ALA A 291 6.28 10.14 -0.90
N ILE A 292 5.63 9.02 -1.24
CA ILE A 292 4.22 8.77 -0.94
C ILE A 292 4.01 8.73 0.59
N ALA A 293 4.82 7.96 1.34
CA ALA A 293 4.64 7.81 2.78
C ALA A 293 4.80 9.15 3.52
N TYR A 294 5.80 9.95 3.13
CA TYR A 294 5.97 11.29 3.72
C TYR A 294 4.84 12.24 3.34
N TRP A 295 4.41 12.25 2.07
CA TRP A 295 3.26 13.03 1.64
C TRP A 295 1.98 12.64 2.37
N GLU A 296 1.72 11.35 2.53
CA GLU A 296 0.52 10.85 3.22
C GLU A 296 0.39 11.35 4.66
N ILE A 297 1.49 11.52 5.38
CA ILE A 297 1.48 11.99 6.77
C ILE A 297 1.47 13.52 6.84
N SER A 298 2.30 14.18 6.03
CA SER A 298 2.60 15.61 6.18
C SER A 298 1.79 16.52 5.26
N GLY A 299 1.25 16.01 4.15
CA GLY A 299 0.72 16.83 3.06
C GLY A 299 1.79 17.65 2.33
N SER A 300 3.07 17.27 2.43
CA SER A 300 4.19 18.03 1.88
C SER A 300 4.11 18.18 0.36
N GLN A 301 4.00 19.42 -0.13
CA GLN A 301 4.02 19.72 -1.56
C GLN A 301 5.35 19.29 -2.21
N ARG A 302 6.47 19.37 -1.50
CA ARG A 302 7.76 18.92 -2.00
C ARG A 302 7.79 17.40 -2.23
N ALA A 303 7.19 16.62 -1.32
CA ALA A 303 7.05 15.19 -1.51
C ALA A 303 6.08 14.87 -2.67
N LYS A 304 4.98 15.62 -2.80
CA LYS A 304 4.07 15.50 -3.95
C LYS A 304 4.77 15.78 -5.27
N ASN A 305 5.55 16.84 -5.36
CA ASN A 305 6.34 17.18 -6.56
C ASN A 305 7.33 16.05 -6.91
N ARG A 306 7.92 15.41 -5.89
CA ARG A 306 8.82 14.27 -6.12
C ARG A 306 8.08 13.04 -6.64
N ILE A 307 6.86 12.78 -6.16
CA ILE A 307 6.00 11.72 -6.71
C ILE A 307 5.74 12.00 -8.19
N ASP A 308 5.32 13.21 -8.51
CA ASP A 308 4.99 13.62 -9.89
C ASP A 308 6.23 13.51 -10.79
N GLU A 309 7.39 13.96 -10.33
CA GLU A 309 8.66 13.84 -11.07
C GLU A 309 8.99 12.37 -11.40
N ILE A 310 8.90 11.47 -10.42
CA ILE A 310 9.18 10.04 -10.62
C ILE A 310 8.16 9.41 -11.58
N VAL A 311 6.87 9.70 -11.39
CA VAL A 311 5.80 9.16 -12.23
C VAL A 311 5.95 9.67 -13.66
N ASP A 312 6.20 10.96 -13.87
CA ASP A 312 6.32 11.56 -15.18
C ASP A 312 7.56 11.07 -15.93
N ALA A 313 8.71 10.98 -15.28
CA ALA A 313 9.91 10.40 -15.87
C ALA A 313 9.69 8.93 -16.26
N THR A 314 8.97 8.17 -15.43
CA THR A 314 8.62 6.77 -15.72
C THR A 314 7.68 6.69 -16.94
N VAL A 315 6.67 7.58 -17.04
CA VAL A 315 5.78 7.68 -18.20
C VAL A 315 6.59 7.95 -19.47
N GLN A 316 7.52 8.91 -19.44
CA GLN A 316 8.38 9.21 -20.58
C GLN A 316 9.20 7.99 -20.99
N MET A 317 9.86 7.31 -20.05
CA MET A 317 10.67 6.15 -20.36
C MET A 317 9.83 4.97 -20.93
N VAL A 318 8.63 4.76 -20.41
CA VAL A 318 7.76 3.64 -20.81
C VAL A 318 7.14 3.86 -22.20
N PHE A 319 6.65 5.06 -22.47
CA PHE A 319 5.90 5.36 -23.69
C PHE A 319 6.71 6.05 -24.77
N ASN A 320 7.73 6.82 -24.38
CA ASN A 320 8.61 7.54 -25.27
C ASN A 320 10.09 7.34 -24.88
N PRO A 321 10.61 6.08 -24.91
CA PRO A 321 11.98 5.82 -24.53
C PRO A 321 12.96 6.56 -25.47
N ILE A 322 14.07 7.00 -24.89
CA ILE A 322 15.15 7.62 -25.66
C ILE A 322 15.84 6.60 -26.57
N ASN A 323 16.49 7.10 -27.62
CA ASN A 323 17.39 6.33 -28.50
C ASN A 323 16.76 5.06 -29.10
N ASP A 324 15.48 5.08 -29.40
CA ASP A 324 14.74 3.97 -30.02
C ASP A 324 14.95 2.60 -29.33
N TRP A 325 15.12 2.62 -28.02
CA TRP A 325 15.30 1.39 -27.25
C TRP A 325 14.16 0.42 -27.51
N PRO A 326 14.49 -0.86 -27.77
CA PRO A 326 13.55 -1.79 -28.41
C PRO A 326 12.45 -2.32 -27.49
N LEU A 327 12.67 -2.30 -26.19
CA LEU A 327 11.64 -2.71 -25.24
C LEU A 327 10.55 -1.65 -25.14
N ARG A 328 9.31 -2.08 -24.95
CA ARG A 328 8.16 -1.20 -24.77
C ARG A 328 7.44 -1.59 -23.49
N SER A 329 6.64 -0.68 -22.97
CA SER A 329 5.79 -0.94 -21.78
C SER A 329 6.57 -1.23 -20.49
N CYS A 330 7.84 -0.83 -20.41
CA CYS A 330 8.66 -0.97 -19.21
C CYS A 330 9.66 0.19 -19.04
N PRO A 331 10.06 0.53 -17.81
CA PRO A 331 11.03 1.58 -17.53
C PRO A 331 12.45 1.06 -17.77
N GLN A 332 12.92 1.18 -19.01
CA GLN A 332 14.20 0.67 -19.47
C GLN A 332 15.38 1.39 -18.79
N HIS A 333 16.40 0.63 -18.49
CA HIS A 333 17.70 1.10 -17.98
C HIS A 333 18.83 0.29 -18.62
N THR A 334 20.07 0.72 -18.44
CA THR A 334 21.21 -0.05 -18.96
C THR A 334 21.50 -1.27 -18.10
N TYR A 335 22.05 -2.31 -18.68
CA TYR A 335 22.52 -3.49 -17.94
C TYR A 335 23.56 -3.11 -16.87
N GLU A 336 24.43 -2.14 -17.16
CA GLU A 336 25.38 -1.59 -16.19
C GLU A 336 24.68 -1.03 -14.94
N SER A 337 23.58 -0.29 -15.12
CA SER A 337 22.80 0.27 -14.01
C SER A 337 22.17 -0.82 -13.14
N HIS A 338 21.92 -2.00 -13.70
CA HIS A 338 21.32 -3.13 -12.99
C HIS A 338 22.35 -3.94 -12.19
N GLU A 339 23.41 -4.42 -12.84
CA GLU A 339 24.36 -5.38 -12.28
C GLU A 339 25.75 -4.78 -11.97
N GLY A 340 25.98 -3.52 -12.31
CA GLY A 340 27.29 -2.87 -12.18
C GLY A 340 28.36 -3.42 -13.14
N LYS A 341 27.94 -4.17 -14.16
CA LYS A 341 28.82 -4.69 -15.20
C LYS A 341 28.79 -3.79 -16.42
N PRO A 342 29.90 -3.61 -17.16
CA PRO A 342 29.90 -2.78 -18.37
C PRO A 342 28.85 -3.24 -19.39
N GLY A 343 28.10 -2.30 -19.92
CA GLY A 343 27.16 -2.55 -21.00
C GLY A 343 25.98 -1.60 -21.04
N ASN A 344 25.73 -1.03 -22.19
CA ASN A 344 24.61 -0.11 -22.42
C ASN A 344 23.36 -0.81 -22.98
N SER A 345 23.32 -2.14 -22.97
CA SER A 345 22.15 -2.87 -23.44
C SER A 345 20.91 -2.49 -22.62
N PRO A 346 19.81 -2.10 -23.28
CA PRO A 346 18.58 -1.78 -22.59
C PRO A 346 17.94 -3.02 -22.00
N VAL A 347 17.55 -2.94 -20.74
CA VAL A 347 16.95 -4.03 -19.98
C VAL A 347 15.82 -3.52 -19.11
N CYS A 348 14.91 -4.43 -18.76
CA CYS A 348 13.86 -4.23 -17.75
C CYS A 348 13.76 -5.47 -16.85
N SER A 349 13.39 -5.30 -15.61
CA SER A 349 13.28 -6.40 -14.66
C SER A 349 11.83 -6.65 -14.24
N PRO A 350 11.16 -7.73 -14.70
CA PRO A 350 9.77 -8.04 -14.36
C PRO A 350 9.46 -8.00 -12.86
N TRP A 351 10.29 -8.62 -12.03
CA TRP A 351 10.07 -8.64 -10.60
C TRP A 351 10.33 -7.28 -9.92
N MET A 352 11.28 -6.51 -10.42
CA MET A 352 11.49 -5.13 -9.90
C MET A 352 10.38 -4.20 -10.36
N MET A 353 9.79 -4.41 -11.54
CA MET A 353 8.58 -3.71 -11.98
C MET A 353 7.40 -4.01 -11.05
N ALA A 354 7.32 -5.20 -10.45
CA ALA A 354 6.30 -5.50 -9.45
C ALA A 354 6.48 -4.66 -8.17
N LEU A 355 7.73 -4.37 -7.76
CA LEU A 355 8.00 -3.46 -6.64
C LEU A 355 7.56 -2.03 -6.96
N LEU A 356 7.89 -1.54 -8.15
CA LEU A 356 7.45 -0.21 -8.61
C LEU A 356 5.94 -0.14 -8.75
N GLY A 357 5.34 -1.20 -9.29
CA GLY A 357 3.90 -1.36 -9.42
C GLY A 357 3.16 -1.33 -8.09
N ASP A 358 3.76 -1.80 -6.98
CA ASP A 358 3.16 -1.68 -5.65
C ASP A 358 3.07 -0.22 -5.18
N GLY A 359 4.10 0.59 -5.42
CA GLY A 359 4.09 2.03 -5.14
C GLY A 359 3.07 2.79 -6.00
N LEU A 360 3.05 2.53 -7.32
CA LEU A 360 2.08 3.10 -8.25
C LEU A 360 0.64 2.73 -7.88
N TRP A 361 0.42 1.48 -7.49
CA TRP A 361 -0.88 0.98 -7.04
C TRP A 361 -1.36 1.69 -5.77
N ARG A 362 -0.48 1.89 -4.79
CA ARG A 362 -0.81 2.67 -3.60
C ARG A 362 -1.21 4.09 -3.97
N TYR A 363 -0.43 4.74 -4.81
CA TYR A 363 -0.71 6.12 -5.25
C TYR A 363 -2.01 6.20 -6.05
N TYR A 364 -2.27 5.27 -6.96
CA TYR A 364 -3.54 5.16 -7.68
C TYR A 364 -4.72 5.00 -6.73
N ARG A 365 -4.61 4.14 -5.73
CA ARG A 365 -5.69 3.94 -4.75
C ARG A 365 -5.95 5.19 -3.89
N LEU A 366 -4.94 5.99 -3.62
CA LEU A 366 -5.07 7.25 -2.87
C LEU A 366 -5.69 8.37 -3.68
N THR A 367 -5.39 8.47 -4.99
CA THR A 367 -5.63 9.65 -5.80
C THR A 367 -6.44 9.41 -7.07
N ASN A 368 -6.61 8.16 -7.49
CA ASN A 368 -7.13 7.79 -8.81
C ASN A 368 -6.25 8.30 -9.97
N ASP A 369 -4.94 8.44 -9.74
CA ASP A 369 -4.00 8.99 -10.72
C ASP A 369 -3.98 8.19 -12.03
N LYS A 370 -4.28 8.87 -13.14
CA LYS A 370 -4.37 8.25 -14.47
C LYS A 370 -3.01 7.78 -15.01
N LYS A 371 -1.92 8.48 -14.68
CA LYS A 371 -0.57 8.11 -15.11
C LYS A 371 -0.13 6.82 -14.44
N SER A 372 -0.38 6.68 -13.14
CA SER A 372 -0.12 5.44 -12.41
C SER A 372 -0.94 4.27 -12.94
N ALA A 373 -2.21 4.50 -13.29
CA ALA A 373 -3.04 3.48 -13.94
C ALA A 373 -2.47 3.05 -15.30
N ALA A 374 -2.09 4.01 -16.15
CA ALA A 374 -1.49 3.74 -17.45
C ALA A 374 -0.17 2.95 -17.33
N LEU A 375 0.69 3.31 -16.37
CA LEU A 375 1.92 2.58 -16.10
C LEU A 375 1.67 1.14 -15.65
N LEU A 376 0.70 0.92 -14.75
CA LEU A 376 0.33 -0.42 -14.30
C LEU A 376 -0.22 -1.28 -15.45
N ASN A 377 -1.00 -0.69 -16.37
CA ASN A 377 -1.45 -1.36 -17.58
C ASN A 377 -0.29 -1.71 -18.50
N ALA A 378 0.61 -0.76 -18.74
CA ALA A 378 1.80 -0.99 -19.56
C ALA A 378 2.67 -2.11 -18.99
N PHE A 379 2.90 -2.13 -17.69
CA PHE A 379 3.68 -3.19 -17.02
C PHE A 379 3.01 -4.56 -17.13
N GLY A 380 1.68 -4.61 -17.07
CA GLY A 380 0.93 -5.83 -17.37
C GLY A 380 1.16 -6.30 -18.78
N ASP A 381 1.00 -5.40 -19.77
CA ASP A 381 1.18 -5.71 -21.20
C ASP A 381 2.62 -6.10 -21.56
N PHE A 382 3.60 -5.64 -20.80
CA PHE A 382 4.99 -6.06 -20.93
C PHE A 382 5.18 -7.56 -20.72
N MET A 383 4.45 -8.16 -19.78
CA MET A 383 4.69 -9.54 -19.32
C MET A 383 4.54 -10.57 -20.45
N PRO A 384 3.40 -10.67 -21.17
CA PRO A 384 3.27 -11.66 -22.24
C PRO A 384 4.18 -11.39 -23.44
N ASN A 385 4.60 -10.15 -23.67
CA ASN A 385 5.37 -9.78 -24.84
C ASN A 385 6.89 -9.95 -24.63
N TYR A 386 7.39 -9.63 -23.44
CA TYR A 386 8.84 -9.55 -23.18
C TYR A 386 9.26 -10.13 -21.82
N GLY A 387 8.33 -10.32 -20.89
CA GLY A 387 8.62 -10.57 -19.49
C GLY A 387 8.68 -12.05 -19.08
N ILE A 388 8.46 -12.99 -20.00
CA ILE A 388 8.37 -14.42 -19.71
C ILE A 388 9.34 -15.26 -20.53
N HIS A 389 9.65 -16.46 -20.03
CA HIS A 389 10.33 -17.50 -20.78
C HIS A 389 9.80 -18.89 -20.40
N PHE A 390 10.09 -19.88 -21.24
CA PHE A 390 9.81 -21.26 -20.93
C PHE A 390 11.05 -21.89 -20.28
N ALA A 391 10.85 -22.50 -19.12
CA ALA A 391 11.87 -23.29 -18.44
C ALA A 391 12.22 -24.54 -19.27
N ASP A 392 13.35 -25.13 -18.97
CA ASP A 392 13.74 -26.39 -19.60
C ASP A 392 12.92 -27.59 -19.06
N LYS A 393 13.19 -28.78 -19.63
CA LYS A 393 12.51 -30.04 -19.26
C LYS A 393 12.59 -30.38 -17.77
N ARG A 394 13.67 -29.94 -17.07
CA ARG A 394 13.84 -30.19 -15.63
C ARG A 394 12.76 -29.50 -14.78
N LEU A 395 12.20 -28.44 -15.28
CA LEU A 395 11.08 -27.71 -14.65
C LEU A 395 9.77 -27.88 -15.46
N ASN A 396 9.63 -28.96 -16.22
CA ASN A 396 8.42 -29.31 -16.98
C ASN A 396 7.98 -28.22 -17.97
N ASN A 397 8.91 -27.51 -18.57
CA ASN A 397 8.68 -26.42 -19.51
C ASN A 397 7.71 -25.32 -18.95
N LYS A 398 7.69 -25.10 -17.65
CA LYS A 398 6.85 -24.08 -17.02
C LYS A 398 7.14 -22.70 -17.60
N VAL A 399 6.09 -21.90 -17.73
CA VAL A 399 6.23 -20.47 -18.01
C VAL A 399 6.72 -19.76 -16.75
N LEU A 400 7.81 -19.04 -16.86
CA LEU A 400 8.45 -18.32 -15.74
C LEU A 400 8.62 -16.84 -16.10
N PRO A 401 8.53 -15.91 -15.12
CA PRO A 401 8.94 -14.54 -15.36
C PRO A 401 10.46 -14.49 -15.59
N LEU A 402 10.91 -13.65 -16.50
CA LEU A 402 12.33 -13.36 -16.65
C LEU A 402 12.84 -12.58 -15.43
N TYR A 403 14.06 -12.90 -14.98
CA TYR A 403 14.75 -12.05 -14.00
C TYR A 403 15.08 -10.69 -14.62
N LEU A 404 15.55 -10.70 -15.87
CA LEU A 404 15.91 -9.53 -16.64
C LEU A 404 15.53 -9.77 -18.11
N ALA A 405 14.71 -8.89 -18.66
CA ALA A 405 14.29 -8.91 -20.05
C ALA A 405 15.21 -8.01 -20.90
N SER A 406 15.65 -8.51 -22.04
CA SER A 406 16.46 -7.78 -23.03
C SER A 406 16.14 -8.26 -24.45
N MET A 407 16.19 -7.34 -25.43
CA MET A 407 16.04 -7.70 -26.84
C MET A 407 17.38 -8.08 -27.45
N GLY A 408 17.44 -9.31 -28.00
CA GLY A 408 18.56 -9.75 -28.81
C GLY A 408 19.87 -10.06 -28.08
N ASN A 409 19.95 -9.92 -26.77
CA ASN A 409 21.15 -10.17 -26.01
C ASN A 409 21.12 -11.52 -25.27
N LYS A 410 22.18 -12.29 -25.42
CA LYS A 410 22.44 -13.52 -24.67
C LYS A 410 23.07 -13.19 -23.31
N LEU A 411 22.45 -12.29 -22.54
CA LEU A 411 22.92 -12.04 -21.18
C LEU A 411 22.70 -13.27 -20.33
N LEU A 412 23.76 -13.78 -19.72
CA LEU A 412 23.75 -15.04 -18.95
C LEU A 412 22.78 -15.04 -17.77
N GLU A 413 22.45 -13.88 -17.27
CA GLU A 413 21.60 -13.68 -16.07
C GLU A 413 20.11 -13.60 -16.40
N ILE A 414 19.73 -13.56 -17.68
CA ILE A 414 18.34 -13.48 -18.11
C ILE A 414 17.51 -14.67 -17.65
N ARG A 415 18.12 -15.85 -17.53
CA ARG A 415 17.44 -17.12 -17.22
C ARG A 415 18.02 -17.79 -16.00
N ASN A 416 17.65 -17.31 -14.85
CA ASN A 416 17.91 -18.00 -13.59
C ASN A 416 16.65 -18.71 -13.11
N GLN A 417 16.41 -19.92 -13.59
CA GLN A 417 15.19 -20.69 -13.34
C GLN A 417 14.84 -20.84 -11.84
N TRP A 418 15.83 -20.85 -10.96
CA TRP A 418 15.60 -20.92 -9.51
C TRP A 418 15.06 -19.62 -8.95
N THR A 419 15.61 -18.49 -9.35
CA THR A 419 15.16 -17.17 -8.93
C THR A 419 13.87 -16.79 -9.66
N ASP A 420 13.78 -17.09 -10.93
CA ASP A 420 12.66 -16.74 -11.79
C ASP A 420 11.36 -17.34 -11.26
N GLY A 421 11.36 -18.63 -10.90
CA GLY A 421 10.21 -19.29 -10.30
C GLY A 421 9.77 -18.66 -8.96
N GLN A 422 10.70 -18.09 -8.19
CA GLN A 422 10.37 -17.42 -6.92
C GLN A 422 9.69 -16.07 -7.11
N HIS A 423 9.82 -15.45 -8.29
CA HIS A 423 9.18 -14.17 -8.63
C HIS A 423 7.77 -14.34 -9.18
N ALA A 424 7.26 -15.56 -9.30
CA ALA A 424 5.89 -15.80 -9.77
C ALA A 424 4.84 -15.06 -8.93
N CYS A 425 5.02 -14.98 -7.61
CA CYS A 425 4.10 -14.25 -6.72
C CYS A 425 4.10 -12.75 -6.99
N ASP A 426 5.28 -12.16 -7.14
CA ASP A 426 5.43 -10.72 -7.36
C ASP A 426 4.78 -10.30 -8.68
N VAL A 427 5.10 -11.06 -9.74
CA VAL A 427 4.61 -10.79 -11.09
C VAL A 427 3.11 -11.09 -11.20
N ALA A 428 2.59 -12.13 -10.53
CA ALA A 428 1.15 -12.35 -10.43
C ALA A 428 0.44 -11.14 -9.81
N GLY A 429 0.98 -10.58 -8.73
CA GLY A 429 0.44 -9.37 -8.11
C GLY A 429 0.40 -8.18 -9.06
N LEU A 430 1.45 -7.96 -9.84
CA LEU A 430 1.49 -6.89 -10.85
C LEU A 430 0.45 -7.10 -11.96
N ILE A 431 0.40 -8.30 -12.53
CA ILE A 431 -0.57 -8.65 -13.58
C ILE A 431 -2.01 -8.48 -13.07
N GLY A 432 -2.31 -8.96 -11.84
CA GLY A 432 -3.63 -8.82 -11.25
C GLY A 432 -4.07 -7.36 -11.08
N LYS A 433 -3.16 -6.46 -10.69
CA LYS A 433 -3.41 -5.01 -10.61
C LYS A 433 -3.72 -4.42 -11.99
N SER A 434 -2.98 -4.81 -13.02
CA SER A 434 -3.25 -4.39 -14.41
C SER A 434 -4.62 -4.87 -14.89
N ILE A 435 -4.95 -6.14 -14.69
CA ILE A 435 -6.28 -6.67 -15.06
C ILE A 435 -7.40 -5.89 -14.35
N TYR A 436 -7.22 -5.61 -13.05
CA TYR A 436 -8.21 -4.85 -12.29
C TYR A 436 -8.46 -3.46 -12.90
N ILE A 437 -7.41 -2.75 -13.32
CA ILE A 437 -7.52 -1.42 -13.93
C ILE A 437 -8.18 -1.53 -15.31
N LYS A 438 -7.73 -2.46 -16.15
CA LYS A 438 -8.29 -2.71 -17.49
C LYS A 438 -9.79 -3.01 -17.43
N LYS A 439 -10.21 -3.94 -16.57
CA LYS A 439 -11.64 -4.23 -16.39
C LYS A 439 -12.45 -3.02 -15.91
N LYS A 440 -11.87 -2.17 -15.05
CA LYS A 440 -12.53 -0.92 -14.64
C LYS A 440 -12.71 0.09 -15.78
N SER A 441 -11.83 0.10 -16.76
CA SER A 441 -11.95 0.93 -17.97
C SER A 441 -12.70 0.25 -19.12
N GLY A 442 -13.24 -0.95 -18.91
CA GLY A 442 -13.97 -1.71 -19.93
C GLY A 442 -13.07 -2.38 -20.96
N GLU A 443 -11.78 -2.53 -20.64
CA GLU A 443 -10.81 -3.18 -21.53
C GLU A 443 -10.72 -4.69 -21.28
N GLU A 444 -10.56 -5.46 -22.36
CA GLU A 444 -10.33 -6.90 -22.27
C GLU A 444 -8.89 -7.21 -21.81
N ALA A 445 -8.76 -8.30 -21.04
CA ALA A 445 -7.48 -8.70 -20.47
C ALA A 445 -7.28 -10.23 -20.45
N PHE A 446 -7.81 -10.94 -21.47
CA PHE A 446 -7.81 -12.40 -21.51
C PHE A 446 -6.42 -13.01 -21.33
N LEU A 447 -5.45 -12.60 -22.14
CA LEU A 447 -4.07 -13.15 -22.09
C LEU A 447 -3.39 -12.88 -20.73
N LEU A 448 -3.61 -11.69 -20.16
CA LEU A 448 -3.09 -11.37 -18.82
C LEU A 448 -3.71 -12.25 -17.75
N LYS A 449 -4.98 -12.60 -17.90
CA LYS A 449 -5.69 -13.45 -16.96
C LYS A 449 -5.17 -14.88 -16.99
N GLU A 450 -4.93 -15.45 -18.18
CA GLU A 450 -4.31 -16.77 -18.31
C GLU A 450 -2.91 -16.79 -17.66
N LEU A 451 -2.11 -15.75 -17.90
CA LEU A 451 -0.80 -15.64 -17.31
C LEU A 451 -0.86 -15.45 -15.77
N PHE A 452 -1.84 -14.70 -15.28
CA PHE A 452 -2.12 -14.58 -13.85
C PHE A 452 -2.41 -15.92 -13.21
N ASN A 453 -3.28 -16.73 -13.83
CA ASN A 453 -3.65 -18.06 -13.34
C ASN A 453 -2.43 -18.99 -13.27
N VAL A 454 -1.57 -18.95 -14.28
CA VAL A 454 -0.31 -19.73 -14.30
C VAL A 454 0.59 -19.31 -13.13
N PHE A 455 0.81 -18.02 -12.94
CA PHE A 455 1.75 -17.53 -11.92
C PHE A 455 1.19 -17.67 -10.50
N ILE A 456 -0.10 -17.46 -10.27
CA ILE A 456 -0.68 -17.69 -8.95
C ILE A 456 -0.63 -19.16 -8.54
N GLN A 457 -0.83 -20.08 -9.50
CA GLN A 457 -0.67 -21.50 -9.21
C GLN A 457 0.78 -21.85 -8.86
N GLN A 458 1.75 -21.31 -9.57
CA GLN A 458 3.18 -21.51 -9.23
C GLN A 458 3.52 -20.93 -7.85
N CYS A 459 2.96 -19.77 -7.51
CA CYS A 459 3.12 -19.16 -6.18
C CYS A 459 2.61 -20.10 -5.08
N LYS A 460 1.41 -20.68 -5.27
CA LYS A 460 0.82 -21.68 -4.35
C LYS A 460 1.66 -22.94 -4.24
N ASP A 461 2.18 -23.43 -5.34
CA ASP A 461 3.03 -24.63 -5.36
C ASP A 461 4.34 -24.40 -4.59
N ILE A 462 4.94 -23.24 -4.76
CA ILE A 462 6.15 -22.85 -4.02
C ILE A 462 5.84 -22.76 -2.54
N ASP A 463 4.78 -22.07 -2.15
CA ASP A 463 4.36 -21.96 -0.75
C ASP A 463 4.09 -23.34 -0.13
N LYS A 464 3.35 -24.21 -0.82
CA LYS A 464 3.10 -25.60 -0.39
C LYS A 464 4.38 -26.42 -0.22
N LYS A 465 5.31 -26.33 -1.17
CA LYS A 465 6.61 -27.01 -1.11
C LYS A 465 7.39 -26.62 0.15
N TYR A 466 7.45 -25.32 0.44
CA TYR A 466 8.22 -24.83 1.57
C TYR A 466 7.54 -25.07 2.92
N ARG A 467 6.23 -25.00 2.99
CA ARG A 467 5.47 -25.34 4.21
C ARG A 467 5.63 -26.81 4.60
N ASN A 468 5.72 -27.71 3.63
CA ASN A 468 5.86 -29.14 3.86
C ASN A 468 7.31 -29.58 4.15
N SER A 469 8.28 -28.72 3.90
CA SER A 469 9.69 -29.00 4.16
C SER A 469 10.03 -28.68 5.62
N LYS A 470 10.09 -29.68 6.48
CA LYS A 470 10.48 -29.52 7.90
C LYS A 470 11.89 -28.95 8.11
N LYS A 471 12.73 -28.91 7.08
CA LYS A 471 14.14 -28.50 7.16
C LYS A 471 14.46 -27.21 6.40
N ASP A 472 13.56 -26.71 5.57
CA ASP A 472 13.98 -25.77 4.55
C ASP A 472 13.08 -24.53 4.50
N TYR A 473 13.35 -23.58 5.38
CA TYR A 473 12.91 -22.20 5.20
C TYR A 473 13.67 -21.51 4.04
N SER A 474 14.27 -22.29 3.13
CA SER A 474 15.22 -21.83 2.12
C SER A 474 14.63 -20.78 1.19
N ALA A 475 13.32 -20.81 0.92
CA ALA A 475 12.66 -19.75 0.15
C ALA A 475 12.65 -18.40 0.87
N MET A 476 12.56 -18.41 2.20
CA MET A 476 12.59 -17.21 3.02
C MET A 476 13.98 -16.91 3.60
N LEU A 477 14.94 -17.77 3.36
CA LEU A 477 16.34 -17.52 3.58
C LEU A 477 16.98 -16.94 2.30
N PRO A 478 17.68 -15.85 2.44
CA PRO A 478 17.86 -15.05 3.65
C PRO A 478 16.57 -14.36 4.08
N PRO A 479 16.41 -13.97 5.36
CA PRO A 479 15.20 -13.35 5.90
C PRO A 479 14.65 -12.14 5.13
N ARG A 480 15.45 -11.53 4.30
CA ARG A 480 15.07 -10.42 3.41
C ARG A 480 13.87 -10.75 2.50
N ARG A 481 13.73 -12.01 2.09
CA ARG A 481 12.67 -12.46 1.17
C ARG A 481 11.28 -12.36 1.79
N PHE A 482 11.15 -12.45 3.09
CA PHE A 482 9.87 -12.29 3.76
C PHE A 482 9.25 -10.90 3.48
N GLY A 483 9.99 -9.82 3.78
CA GLY A 483 9.52 -8.46 3.52
C GLY A 483 9.19 -8.25 2.05
N TRP A 484 10.06 -8.67 1.17
CA TRP A 484 9.86 -8.62 -0.26
C TRP A 484 8.57 -9.33 -0.70
N THR A 485 8.40 -10.61 -0.36
CA THR A 485 7.24 -11.37 -0.79
C THR A 485 5.94 -10.80 -0.21
N TYR A 486 5.86 -10.64 1.12
CA TYR A 486 4.60 -10.35 1.79
C TYR A 486 4.25 -8.86 1.89
N SER A 487 5.19 -7.95 1.69
CA SER A 487 4.83 -6.52 1.68
C SER A 487 4.22 -6.09 0.34
N THR A 488 4.69 -6.65 -0.78
CA THR A 488 4.28 -6.24 -2.13
C THR A 488 3.15 -7.08 -2.72
N THR A 489 2.88 -8.26 -2.17
CA THR A 489 1.85 -9.20 -2.67
C THR A 489 0.66 -9.36 -1.73
N SER A 490 0.52 -8.53 -0.72
CA SER A 490 -0.53 -8.67 0.29
C SER A 490 -1.97 -8.54 -0.27
N ASP A 491 -2.13 -7.95 -1.44
CA ASP A 491 -3.40 -7.88 -2.17
C ASP A 491 -3.67 -9.07 -3.11
N LEU A 492 -2.68 -9.94 -3.33
CA LEU A 492 -2.79 -11.07 -4.24
C LEU A 492 -4.00 -11.99 -3.95
N PRO A 493 -4.30 -12.36 -2.68
CA PRO A 493 -5.49 -13.17 -2.39
C PRO A 493 -6.80 -12.48 -2.72
N TRP A 494 -6.85 -11.15 -2.59
CA TRP A 494 -8.03 -10.39 -2.97
C TRP A 494 -8.16 -10.30 -4.49
N LEU A 495 -7.08 -10.06 -5.21
CA LEU A 495 -7.07 -10.03 -6.67
C LEU A 495 -7.54 -11.37 -7.25
N GLU A 496 -7.01 -12.49 -6.73
CA GLU A 496 -7.44 -13.84 -7.14
C GLU A 496 -8.95 -14.04 -6.95
N PHE A 497 -9.46 -13.68 -5.78
CA PHE A 497 -10.88 -13.81 -5.50
C PHE A 497 -11.74 -12.91 -6.41
N TRP A 498 -11.35 -11.66 -6.59
CA TRP A 498 -12.08 -10.68 -7.39
C TRP A 498 -12.14 -11.09 -8.85
N LEU A 499 -11.04 -11.58 -9.42
CA LEU A 499 -10.96 -12.06 -10.79
C LEU A 499 -11.90 -13.26 -11.01
N ASN A 500 -11.92 -14.22 -10.07
CA ASN A 500 -12.78 -15.38 -10.15
C ASN A 500 -14.28 -15.06 -9.98
N GLN A 501 -14.64 -13.97 -9.28
CA GLN A 501 -16.05 -13.55 -9.14
C GLN A 501 -16.55 -12.74 -10.33
N ALA A 502 -15.68 -11.96 -10.96
CA ALA A 502 -16.05 -11.25 -12.17
C ALA A 502 -16.48 -12.21 -13.29
N GLU A 503 -15.90 -13.43 -13.31
CA GLU A 503 -16.30 -14.50 -14.26
C GLU A 503 -17.65 -15.14 -13.96
N ALA A 504 -18.00 -15.29 -12.69
CA ALA A 504 -19.27 -15.91 -12.31
C ALA A 504 -20.50 -15.00 -12.60
N ASN A 505 -20.23 -13.73 -12.93
CA ASN A 505 -21.24 -12.71 -13.22
C ASN A 505 -21.26 -12.26 -14.70
N GLU A 506 -20.30 -12.74 -15.52
CA GLU A 506 -20.32 -12.68 -16.99
C GLU A 506 -20.97 -13.95 -17.56
#